data_6369e77899369d2dac096667acc4dc41
#
_entry.id   6369e77899369d2dac096667acc4dc41
#
_cell.length_a   1.000
_cell.length_b   1.000
_cell.length_c   1.000
_cell.angle_alpha   90.00
_cell.angle_beta   90.00
_cell.angle_gamma   90.00
#
_symmetry.space_group_name_H-M   'P 1'
#
loop_
_entity.id
_entity.type
_entity.pdbx_description
1 polymer ?
#
loop_
_entity_poly.entity_id
_entity_poly.type
_entity_poly.pdbx_seq_one_letter_code
_entity_poly.pdbx_strand_id
1 'polypeptide(L)'
;MLGSTIKSVNYVTSIGIIQTMDIRQVDLNLLKVFDALLKKRHVTQAGVSIGLSQPAMSYALSKLRELFEDPLFVRTGRGMEPTPRAQALGDPVARLLDLVQTEILPMPEFRPAASSRSFVLCMSDIGEMVFLPRLQNFLDKTAPHVTIKTVALSMPELEEGLASGDVDLAIGYFPGLNSESLKRKALYRHSYVCIAREDHPEIGDTLSLDQYRAAAHVMVHPEGREQDVLARTHERLGIRINVRFSVPRFIGVPFVVAGSDMIAAVPQAVGRRFAEFVNVKLLPLPFPAPKYDFYLHWHPRFHHEPANRWIRDAMSELIKGPMQHEPLPNTKRTRSSAAPQSRL
;
A
#
# COMPACT_ATOMS: atom_id res chain seq x y z
N MET A 1 -22.18 -5.69 -22.25
CA MET A 1 -22.81 -7.00 -22.52
C MET A 1 -21.76 -7.95 -23.07
N LEU A 2 -21.14 -8.74 -22.25
CA LEU A 2 -20.23 -9.81 -22.65
C LEU A 2 -20.82 -11.09 -22.07
N GLY A 3 -21.57 -11.80 -22.93
CA GLY A 3 -22.09 -13.13 -22.62
C GLY A 3 -20.94 -14.13 -22.71
N SER A 4 -20.47 -14.61 -21.56
CA SER A 4 -19.55 -15.74 -21.50
C SER A 4 -20.30 -17.02 -21.84
N THR A 5 -20.12 -17.50 -23.06
CA THR A 5 -20.61 -18.82 -23.51
C THR A 5 -19.78 -19.89 -22.80
N ILE A 6 -20.32 -20.46 -21.71
CA ILE A 6 -19.75 -21.67 -21.12
C ILE A 6 -19.97 -22.82 -22.09
N LYS A 7 -18.88 -23.33 -22.66
CA LYS A 7 -18.91 -24.48 -23.57
C LYS A 7 -19.37 -25.73 -22.79
N SER A 8 -20.52 -26.28 -23.18
CA SER A 8 -20.95 -27.59 -22.76
C SER A 8 -19.99 -28.65 -23.32
N VAL A 9 -19.49 -29.52 -22.43
CA VAL A 9 -18.61 -30.62 -22.84
C VAL A 9 -19.49 -31.81 -23.22
N ASN A 10 -19.50 -32.14 -24.50
CA ASN A 10 -20.24 -33.29 -25.03
C ASN A 10 -19.44 -34.59 -24.84
N TYR A 11 -19.98 -35.56 -24.13
CA TYR A 11 -19.46 -36.92 -24.09
C TYR A 11 -20.24 -37.79 -25.06
N VAL A 12 -19.53 -38.42 -25.99
CA VAL A 12 -20.10 -39.41 -26.91
C VAL A 12 -20.09 -40.77 -26.22
N THR A 13 -21.26 -41.30 -25.86
CA THR A 13 -21.43 -42.71 -25.52
C THR A 13 -21.95 -43.46 -26.77
N SER A 14 -21.59 -44.75 -26.89
CA SER A 14 -21.76 -45.60 -28.09
C SER A 14 -23.24 -45.89 -28.49
N ILE A 15 -24.22 -45.17 -27.96
CA ILE A 15 -25.64 -45.25 -28.35
C ILE A 15 -26.19 -43.81 -28.22
N GLY A 16 -26.14 -43.09 -29.22
CA GLY A 16 -26.92 -41.95 -29.77
C GLY A 16 -27.70 -41.00 -28.89
N ILE A 17 -27.37 -40.78 -27.60
CA ILE A 17 -27.97 -39.71 -26.78
C ILE A 17 -26.82 -38.91 -26.17
N ILE A 18 -26.63 -37.68 -26.64
CA ILE A 18 -25.74 -36.71 -26.01
C ILE A 18 -26.48 -36.13 -24.80
N GLN A 19 -26.25 -36.68 -23.62
CA GLN A 19 -26.74 -36.09 -22.39
C GLN A 19 -25.76 -34.99 -21.98
N THR A 20 -26.08 -33.74 -22.28
CA THR A 20 -25.33 -32.58 -21.84
C THR A 20 -25.63 -32.31 -20.37
N MET A 21 -24.81 -32.82 -19.48
CA MET A 21 -24.91 -32.50 -18.06
C MET A 21 -24.44 -31.06 -17.83
N ASP A 22 -25.35 -30.23 -17.30
CA ASP A 22 -25.02 -28.84 -16.98
C ASP A 22 -24.32 -28.79 -15.60
N ILE A 23 -23.10 -28.21 -15.54
CA ILE A 23 -22.35 -28.06 -14.28
C ILE A 23 -23.14 -27.33 -13.20
N ARG A 24 -24.09 -26.46 -13.58
CA ARG A 24 -24.96 -25.74 -12.64
C ARG A 24 -25.87 -26.69 -11.81
N GLN A 25 -26.08 -27.91 -12.27
CA GLN A 25 -26.89 -28.94 -11.61
C GLN A 25 -26.04 -29.89 -10.75
N VAL A 26 -24.70 -29.72 -10.79
CA VAL A 26 -23.77 -30.60 -10.07
C VAL A 26 -23.36 -29.97 -8.75
N ASP A 27 -23.68 -30.63 -7.63
CA ASP A 27 -23.08 -30.27 -6.35
C ASP A 27 -21.64 -30.78 -6.30
N LEU A 28 -20.68 -29.84 -6.46
CA LEU A 28 -19.24 -30.13 -6.46
C LEU A 28 -18.75 -30.72 -5.11
N ASN A 29 -19.47 -30.54 -3.99
CA ASN A 29 -19.11 -31.15 -2.73
C ASN A 29 -19.19 -32.69 -2.78
N LEU A 30 -20.02 -33.23 -3.65
CA LEU A 30 -20.13 -34.68 -3.86
C LEU A 30 -18.78 -35.27 -4.36
N LEU A 31 -17.95 -34.50 -5.06
CA LEU A 31 -16.64 -34.97 -5.54
C LEU A 31 -15.66 -35.23 -4.39
N LYS A 32 -15.76 -34.51 -3.25
CA LYS A 32 -15.01 -34.82 -2.03
C LYS A 32 -15.42 -36.16 -1.42
N VAL A 33 -16.71 -36.43 -1.45
CA VAL A 33 -17.26 -37.72 -0.97
C VAL A 33 -16.80 -38.88 -1.86
N PHE A 34 -16.82 -38.67 -3.17
CA PHE A 34 -16.35 -39.64 -4.15
C PHE A 34 -14.86 -39.97 -3.93
N ASP A 35 -13.97 -38.96 -3.84
CA ASP A 35 -12.52 -39.12 -3.61
C ASP A 35 -12.26 -39.85 -2.28
N ALA A 36 -12.93 -39.46 -1.21
CA ALA A 36 -12.80 -40.10 0.09
C ALA A 36 -13.21 -41.58 0.06
N LEU A 37 -14.29 -41.92 -0.65
CA LEU A 37 -14.72 -43.30 -0.84
C LEU A 37 -13.72 -44.11 -1.68
N LEU A 38 -13.22 -43.54 -2.75
CA LEU A 38 -12.22 -44.16 -3.62
C LEU A 38 -10.92 -44.51 -2.86
N LYS A 39 -10.48 -43.63 -1.98
CA LYS A 39 -9.26 -43.80 -1.15
C LYS A 39 -9.47 -44.75 0.01
N LYS A 40 -10.59 -44.64 0.73
CA LYS A 40 -10.81 -45.40 1.98
C LYS A 40 -11.52 -46.73 1.78
N ARG A 41 -12.27 -46.90 0.69
CA ARG A 41 -13.06 -48.10 0.37
C ARG A 41 -14.01 -48.57 1.51
N HIS A 42 -14.36 -47.65 2.38
CA HIS A 42 -15.23 -47.90 3.55
C HIS A 42 -16.01 -46.61 3.90
N VAL A 43 -17.35 -46.70 3.90
CA VAL A 43 -18.25 -45.55 4.04
C VAL A 43 -17.98 -44.77 5.34
N THR A 44 -17.87 -45.46 6.48
CA THR A 44 -17.66 -44.83 7.78
C THR A 44 -16.29 -44.15 7.86
N GLN A 45 -15.22 -44.81 7.40
CA GLN A 45 -13.87 -44.24 7.42
C GLN A 45 -13.74 -43.05 6.45
N ALA A 46 -14.37 -43.12 5.29
CA ALA A 46 -14.44 -42.03 4.34
C ALA A 46 -15.17 -40.82 4.99
N GLY A 47 -16.32 -41.06 5.64
CA GLY A 47 -17.02 -39.99 6.36
C GLY A 47 -16.17 -39.30 7.42
N VAL A 48 -15.52 -40.06 8.29
CA VAL A 48 -14.61 -39.53 9.32
C VAL A 48 -13.53 -38.67 8.70
N SER A 49 -12.93 -39.09 7.56
CA SER A 49 -11.83 -38.35 6.90
C SER A 49 -12.23 -36.99 6.33
N ILE A 50 -13.53 -36.75 6.10
CA ILE A 50 -14.06 -35.49 5.54
C ILE A 50 -15.09 -34.81 6.47
N GLY A 51 -15.23 -35.29 7.72
CA GLY A 51 -16.10 -34.71 8.73
C GLY A 51 -17.60 -34.95 8.49
N LEU A 52 -18.00 -36.02 7.80
CA LEU A 52 -19.39 -36.37 7.53
C LEU A 52 -19.85 -37.58 8.34
N SER A 53 -21.10 -37.49 8.81
CA SER A 53 -21.78 -38.66 9.44
C SER A 53 -22.08 -39.76 8.41
N GLN A 54 -22.27 -40.99 8.89
CA GLN A 54 -22.62 -42.10 8.02
C GLN A 54 -23.96 -41.90 7.24
N PRO A 55 -25.01 -41.31 7.80
CA PRO A 55 -26.22 -40.97 7.03
C PRO A 55 -25.93 -39.95 5.92
N ALA A 56 -25.13 -38.91 6.19
CA ALA A 56 -24.75 -37.93 5.20
C ALA A 56 -23.91 -38.53 4.06
N MET A 57 -22.99 -39.43 4.39
CA MET A 57 -22.22 -40.18 3.39
C MET A 57 -23.10 -41.06 2.50
N SER A 58 -24.07 -41.76 3.11
CA SER A 58 -25.01 -42.61 2.36
C SER A 58 -25.88 -41.80 1.42
N TYR A 59 -26.40 -40.65 1.88
CA TYR A 59 -27.13 -39.71 1.06
C TYR A 59 -26.30 -39.16 -0.11
N ALA A 60 -25.09 -38.71 0.18
CA ALA A 60 -24.18 -38.17 -0.85
C ALA A 60 -23.79 -39.25 -1.89
N LEU A 61 -23.57 -40.50 -1.46
CA LEU A 61 -23.35 -41.61 -2.37
C LEU A 61 -24.57 -41.91 -3.26
N SER A 62 -25.80 -41.81 -2.72
CA SER A 62 -27.00 -41.92 -3.55
C SER A 62 -27.08 -40.85 -4.61
N LYS A 63 -26.76 -39.59 -4.25
CA LYS A 63 -26.72 -38.46 -5.19
C LYS A 63 -25.61 -38.62 -6.26
N LEU A 64 -24.46 -39.16 -5.89
CA LEU A 64 -23.42 -39.49 -6.85
C LEU A 64 -23.86 -40.54 -7.87
N ARG A 65 -24.57 -41.57 -7.40
CA ARG A 65 -25.14 -42.65 -8.27
C ARG A 65 -26.17 -42.11 -9.24
N GLU A 66 -27.05 -41.22 -8.76
CA GLU A 66 -28.03 -40.53 -9.62
C GLU A 66 -27.28 -39.65 -10.66
N LEU A 67 -26.30 -38.90 -10.23
CA LEU A 67 -25.53 -37.96 -11.08
C LEU A 67 -24.76 -38.67 -12.21
N PHE A 68 -24.12 -39.79 -11.90
CA PHE A 68 -23.28 -40.51 -12.86
C PHE A 68 -23.98 -41.72 -13.53
N GLU A 69 -25.24 -41.98 -13.15
CA GLU A 69 -26.03 -43.13 -13.62
C GLU A 69 -25.25 -44.45 -13.48
N ASP A 70 -24.49 -44.57 -12.41
CA ASP A 70 -23.61 -45.71 -12.14
C ASP A 70 -23.58 -45.98 -10.63
N PRO A 71 -23.56 -47.26 -10.18
CA PRO A 71 -23.40 -47.59 -8.76
C PRO A 71 -22.16 -47.02 -8.10
N LEU A 72 -21.13 -46.66 -8.85
CA LEU A 72 -19.82 -46.13 -8.50
C LEU A 72 -19.02 -47.01 -7.52
N PHE A 73 -19.68 -47.45 -6.46
CA PHE A 73 -19.08 -48.35 -5.46
C PHE A 73 -20.05 -49.45 -5.10
N VAL A 74 -19.60 -50.71 -5.19
CA VAL A 74 -20.35 -51.91 -4.83
C VAL A 74 -19.83 -52.50 -3.54
N ARG A 75 -20.73 -53.00 -2.69
CA ARG A 75 -20.35 -53.63 -1.42
C ARG A 75 -19.90 -55.05 -1.67
N THR A 76 -18.71 -55.41 -1.24
CA THR A 76 -18.17 -56.76 -1.29
C THR A 76 -17.71 -57.19 0.10
N GLY A 77 -17.28 -58.43 0.25
CA GLY A 77 -16.70 -58.91 1.51
C GLY A 77 -15.39 -58.18 1.92
N ARG A 78 -14.80 -57.39 0.98
CA ARG A 78 -13.57 -56.61 1.20
C ARG A 78 -13.87 -55.11 1.41
N GLY A 79 -15.13 -54.70 1.45
CA GLY A 79 -15.54 -53.31 1.61
C GLY A 79 -16.27 -52.73 0.39
N MET A 80 -16.05 -51.48 0.11
CA MET A 80 -16.64 -50.75 -1.04
C MET A 80 -15.65 -50.80 -2.21
N GLU A 81 -15.95 -51.55 -3.24
CA GLU A 81 -15.11 -51.64 -4.43
C GLU A 81 -15.62 -50.72 -5.55
N PRO A 82 -14.70 -49.93 -6.17
CA PRO A 82 -15.09 -48.98 -7.23
C PRO A 82 -15.43 -49.73 -8.53
N THR A 83 -16.47 -49.26 -9.22
CA THR A 83 -16.78 -49.71 -10.59
C THR A 83 -15.71 -49.24 -11.59
N PRO A 84 -15.65 -49.80 -12.81
CA PRO A 84 -14.79 -49.28 -13.85
C PRO A 84 -15.02 -47.79 -14.14
N ARG A 85 -16.27 -47.31 -14.04
CA ARG A 85 -16.64 -45.90 -14.17
C ARG A 85 -16.03 -45.08 -13.05
N ALA A 86 -16.13 -45.51 -11.79
CA ALA A 86 -15.51 -44.83 -10.66
C ALA A 86 -14.00 -44.80 -10.76
N GLN A 87 -13.36 -45.90 -11.24
CA GLN A 87 -11.92 -45.91 -11.46
C GLN A 87 -11.50 -44.87 -12.50
N ALA A 88 -12.22 -44.77 -13.63
CA ALA A 88 -11.94 -43.78 -14.68
C ALA A 88 -12.14 -42.32 -14.22
N LEU A 89 -13.05 -42.08 -13.26
CA LEU A 89 -13.29 -40.76 -12.68
C LEU A 89 -12.25 -40.38 -11.61
N GLY A 90 -11.48 -41.32 -11.06
CA GLY A 90 -10.57 -41.13 -9.96
C GLY A 90 -9.54 -40.01 -10.22
N ASP A 91 -8.78 -40.14 -11.30
CA ASP A 91 -7.73 -39.16 -11.65
C ASP A 91 -8.30 -37.77 -12.01
N PRO A 92 -9.37 -37.65 -12.82
CA PRO A 92 -9.99 -36.34 -13.06
C PRO A 92 -10.47 -35.65 -11.80
N VAL A 93 -11.12 -36.37 -10.88
CA VAL A 93 -11.60 -35.79 -9.61
C VAL A 93 -10.43 -35.40 -8.70
N ALA A 94 -9.43 -36.25 -8.59
CA ALA A 94 -8.25 -35.94 -7.79
C ALA A 94 -7.53 -34.67 -8.28
N ARG A 95 -7.33 -34.51 -9.59
CA ARG A 95 -6.73 -33.29 -10.17
C ARG A 95 -7.56 -32.04 -9.90
N LEU A 96 -8.90 -32.15 -10.00
CA LEU A 96 -9.77 -31.02 -9.70
C LEU A 96 -9.67 -30.60 -8.23
N LEU A 97 -9.70 -31.55 -7.31
CA LEU A 97 -9.57 -31.26 -5.88
C LEU A 97 -8.17 -30.72 -5.52
N ASP A 98 -7.14 -31.23 -6.15
CA ASP A 98 -5.76 -30.73 -5.99
C ASP A 98 -5.64 -29.30 -6.49
N LEU A 99 -6.16 -28.97 -7.66
CA LEU A 99 -6.19 -27.62 -8.21
C LEU A 99 -6.92 -26.63 -7.26
N VAL A 100 -8.05 -27.06 -6.70
CA VAL A 100 -8.75 -26.25 -5.69
C VAL A 100 -7.87 -26.02 -4.47
N GLN A 101 -7.18 -27.05 -4.00
CA GLN A 101 -6.37 -27.00 -2.79
C GLN A 101 -5.06 -26.24 -2.98
N THR A 102 -4.45 -26.33 -4.17
CA THR A 102 -3.13 -25.73 -4.44
C THR A 102 -3.18 -24.35 -5.07
N GLU A 103 -4.24 -24.04 -5.82
CA GLU A 103 -4.32 -22.79 -6.57
C GLU A 103 -5.44 -21.84 -6.14
N ILE A 104 -6.57 -22.38 -5.62
CA ILE A 104 -7.74 -21.56 -5.27
C ILE A 104 -7.79 -21.22 -3.78
N LEU A 105 -7.54 -22.20 -2.91
CA LEU A 105 -7.63 -22.04 -1.45
C LEU A 105 -6.42 -21.38 -0.78
N PRO A 106 -5.18 -21.49 -1.29
CA PRO A 106 -4.06 -20.84 -0.65
C PRO A 106 -4.27 -19.33 -0.63
N MET A 107 -4.11 -18.71 0.53
CA MET A 107 -3.98 -17.27 0.59
C MET A 107 -2.67 -16.88 -0.10
N PRO A 108 -2.70 -15.95 -1.07
CA PRO A 108 -1.47 -15.45 -1.66
C PRO A 108 -0.53 -14.96 -0.56
N GLU A 109 0.68 -15.48 -0.51
CA GLU A 109 1.71 -15.00 0.40
C GLU A 109 2.64 -14.06 -0.36
N PHE A 110 2.84 -12.85 0.15
CA PHE A 110 3.87 -11.97 -0.38
C PHE A 110 5.20 -12.29 0.28
N ARG A 111 6.19 -12.67 -0.53
CA ARG A 111 7.57 -12.96 -0.09
C ARG A 111 8.50 -11.84 -0.53
N PRO A 112 8.74 -10.84 0.33
CA PRO A 112 9.50 -9.65 -0.04
C PRO A 112 10.87 -9.96 -0.61
N ALA A 113 11.61 -10.88 0.02
CA ALA A 113 12.98 -11.24 -0.38
C ALA A 113 13.09 -11.85 -1.79
N ALA A 114 12.02 -12.47 -2.29
CA ALA A 114 11.98 -13.10 -3.62
C ALA A 114 11.14 -12.31 -4.63
N SER A 115 10.54 -11.20 -4.24
CA SER A 115 9.63 -10.42 -5.08
C SER A 115 10.37 -9.39 -5.91
N SER A 116 10.07 -9.33 -7.20
CA SER A 116 10.49 -8.27 -8.12
C SER A 116 9.38 -7.24 -8.40
N ARG A 117 8.37 -7.14 -7.53
CA ARG A 117 7.25 -6.21 -7.68
C ARG A 117 7.73 -4.76 -7.68
N SER A 118 7.15 -3.95 -8.56
CA SER A 118 7.26 -2.50 -8.51
C SER A 118 6.09 -1.91 -7.75
N PHE A 119 6.38 -1.08 -6.73
CA PHE A 119 5.35 -0.31 -6.03
C PHE A 119 5.36 1.14 -6.51
N VAL A 120 4.17 1.69 -6.73
CA VAL A 120 3.98 3.07 -7.12
C VAL A 120 3.46 3.87 -5.93
N LEU A 121 4.24 4.86 -5.49
CA LEU A 121 3.94 5.68 -4.33
C LEU A 121 3.70 7.13 -4.76
N CYS A 122 2.51 7.67 -4.50
CA CYS A 122 2.26 9.10 -4.70
C CYS A 122 2.71 9.88 -3.47
N MET A 123 3.68 10.76 -3.66
CA MET A 123 4.19 11.66 -2.61
C MET A 123 4.77 12.93 -3.21
N SER A 124 4.99 13.94 -2.37
CA SER A 124 5.69 15.16 -2.78
C SER A 124 7.21 14.97 -2.75
N ASP A 125 7.94 15.91 -3.36
CA ASP A 125 9.40 16.02 -3.29
C ASP A 125 9.96 15.99 -1.85
N ILE A 126 9.19 16.52 -0.89
CA ILE A 126 9.51 16.39 0.54
C ILE A 126 9.44 14.92 0.98
N GLY A 127 8.37 14.23 0.61
CA GLY A 127 8.21 12.82 0.93
C GLY A 127 9.36 11.99 0.38
N GLU A 128 9.75 12.24 -0.86
CA GLU A 128 10.91 11.60 -1.49
C GLU A 128 12.19 11.84 -0.70
N MET A 129 12.52 13.09 -0.42
CA MET A 129 13.75 13.47 0.29
C MET A 129 13.83 12.85 1.69
N VAL A 130 12.69 12.73 2.38
CA VAL A 130 12.65 12.28 3.78
C VAL A 130 12.53 10.77 3.89
N PHE A 131 11.72 10.13 3.05
CA PHE A 131 11.37 8.72 3.22
C PHE A 131 12.16 7.77 2.33
N LEU A 132 12.52 8.16 1.10
CA LEU A 132 13.23 7.24 0.19
C LEU A 132 14.57 6.75 0.74
N PRO A 133 15.42 7.57 1.39
CA PRO A 133 16.69 7.06 1.94
C PRO A 133 16.48 6.00 3.02
N ARG A 134 15.42 6.13 3.83
CA ARG A 134 15.08 5.14 4.86
C ARG A 134 14.47 3.88 4.26
N LEU A 135 13.61 4.07 3.26
CA LEU A 135 12.99 2.98 2.52
C LEU A 135 14.05 2.15 1.79
N GLN A 136 15.04 2.81 1.15
CA GLN A 136 16.16 2.12 0.51
C GLN A 136 16.91 1.23 1.49
N ASN A 137 17.33 1.76 2.64
CA ASN A 137 18.01 0.98 3.67
C ASN A 137 17.20 -0.22 4.21
N PHE A 138 15.88 -0.10 4.20
CA PHE A 138 14.97 -1.19 4.57
C PHE A 138 14.88 -2.23 3.45
N LEU A 139 14.69 -1.78 2.20
CA LEU A 139 14.56 -2.66 1.03
C LEU A 139 15.84 -3.50 0.80
N ASP A 140 17.02 -2.91 0.94
CA ASP A 140 18.29 -3.62 0.78
C ASP A 140 18.39 -4.84 1.69
N LYS A 141 17.78 -4.78 2.87
CA LYS A 141 17.81 -5.85 3.87
C LYS A 141 16.68 -6.87 3.73
N THR A 142 15.53 -6.45 3.23
CA THR A 142 14.30 -7.24 3.32
C THR A 142 13.71 -7.62 1.97
N ALA A 143 13.96 -6.84 0.93
CA ALA A 143 13.33 -6.98 -0.39
C ALA A 143 14.22 -6.42 -1.52
N PRO A 144 15.42 -6.97 -1.74
CA PRO A 144 16.45 -6.38 -2.60
C PRO A 144 16.07 -6.27 -4.08
N HIS A 145 15.03 -6.98 -4.52
CA HIS A 145 14.56 -6.95 -5.91
C HIS A 145 13.27 -6.14 -6.11
N VAL A 146 12.68 -5.65 -5.03
CA VAL A 146 11.53 -4.74 -5.09
C VAL A 146 11.97 -3.38 -5.59
N THR A 147 11.17 -2.79 -6.49
CA THR A 147 11.42 -1.43 -7.01
C THR A 147 10.35 -0.46 -6.52
N ILE A 148 10.74 0.80 -6.38
CA ILE A 148 9.83 1.88 -6.00
C ILE A 148 9.80 2.91 -7.13
N LYS A 149 8.59 3.27 -7.57
CA LYS A 149 8.32 4.39 -8.45
C LYS A 149 7.56 5.46 -7.67
N THR A 150 8.03 6.69 -7.69
CA THR A 150 7.29 7.82 -7.13
C THR A 150 6.57 8.57 -8.23
N VAL A 151 5.40 9.11 -7.90
CA VAL A 151 4.58 9.93 -8.81
C VAL A 151 4.01 11.13 -8.06
N ALA A 152 3.84 12.23 -8.79
CA ALA A 152 3.10 13.40 -8.34
C ALA A 152 1.88 13.54 -9.28
N LEU A 153 0.68 13.48 -8.71
CA LEU A 153 -0.58 13.45 -9.45
C LEU A 153 -1.53 14.53 -8.92
N SER A 154 -2.42 15.01 -9.76
CA SER A 154 -3.57 15.78 -9.32
C SER A 154 -4.53 14.94 -8.47
N MET A 155 -5.46 15.56 -7.72
CA MET A 155 -6.38 14.81 -6.87
C MET A 155 -7.24 13.81 -7.66
N PRO A 156 -7.85 14.15 -8.81
CA PRO A 156 -8.62 13.19 -9.61
C PRO A 156 -7.79 12.03 -10.12
N GLU A 157 -6.59 12.29 -10.66
CA GLU A 157 -5.68 11.24 -11.14
C GLU A 157 -5.23 10.31 -9.99
N LEU A 158 -5.02 10.87 -8.79
CA LEU A 158 -4.65 10.09 -7.62
C LEU A 158 -5.78 9.17 -7.15
N GLU A 159 -7.02 9.66 -7.12
CA GLU A 159 -8.19 8.86 -6.76
C GLU A 159 -8.40 7.70 -7.75
N GLU A 160 -8.31 7.98 -9.05
CA GLU A 160 -8.39 6.98 -10.11
C GLU A 160 -7.24 5.96 -10.01
N GLY A 161 -6.00 6.42 -9.85
CA GLY A 161 -4.82 5.56 -9.74
C GLY A 161 -4.86 4.64 -8.52
N LEU A 162 -5.36 5.14 -7.37
CA LEU A 162 -5.57 4.30 -6.17
C LEU A 162 -6.70 3.28 -6.39
N ALA A 163 -7.77 3.63 -7.09
CA ALA A 163 -8.89 2.74 -7.35
C ALA A 163 -8.56 1.65 -8.38
N SER A 164 -7.80 1.99 -9.43
CA SER A 164 -7.32 1.03 -10.45
C SER A 164 -6.22 0.12 -9.92
N GLY A 165 -5.37 0.61 -9.01
CA GLY A 165 -4.17 -0.05 -8.53
C GLY A 165 -2.89 0.37 -9.27
N ASP A 166 -2.96 1.39 -10.13
CA ASP A 166 -1.79 2.01 -10.76
C ASP A 166 -0.95 2.79 -9.75
N VAL A 167 -1.56 3.18 -8.63
CA VAL A 167 -0.91 3.73 -7.43
C VAL A 167 -1.21 2.83 -6.24
N ASP A 168 -0.19 2.31 -5.60
CA ASP A 168 -0.34 1.44 -4.42
C ASP A 168 -0.70 2.24 -3.16
N LEU A 169 -0.02 3.37 -2.94
CA LEU A 169 -0.17 4.22 -1.75
C LEU A 169 -0.03 5.70 -2.09
N ALA A 170 -0.77 6.54 -1.37
CA ALA A 170 -0.51 7.97 -1.32
C ALA A 170 -0.05 8.36 0.09
N ILE A 171 1.08 9.07 0.18
CA ILE A 171 1.76 9.40 1.43
C ILE A 171 1.93 10.91 1.51
N GLY A 172 1.18 11.54 2.39
CA GLY A 172 1.22 13.00 2.47
C GLY A 172 0.03 13.65 3.16
N TYR A 173 -0.06 14.95 2.94
CA TYR A 173 -1.23 15.77 3.24
C TYR A 173 -2.03 15.98 1.96
N PHE A 174 -3.21 15.41 1.88
CA PHE A 174 -4.11 15.45 0.73
C PHE A 174 -5.51 15.92 1.17
N PRO A 175 -5.71 17.23 1.38
CA PRO A 175 -6.94 17.77 2.00
C PRO A 175 -8.20 17.58 1.14
N GLY A 176 -8.05 17.38 -0.17
CA GLY A 176 -9.16 17.16 -1.11
C GLY A 176 -9.45 15.69 -1.41
N LEU A 177 -8.64 14.77 -0.88
CA LEU A 177 -8.82 13.35 -1.17
C LEU A 177 -10.06 12.80 -0.47
N ASN A 178 -10.95 12.15 -1.23
CA ASN A 178 -12.21 11.62 -0.70
C ASN A 178 -11.96 10.53 0.35
N SER A 179 -12.25 10.86 1.62
CA SER A 179 -12.03 9.95 2.74
C SER A 179 -13.09 8.86 2.88
N GLU A 180 -14.21 8.95 2.16
CA GLU A 180 -15.27 7.92 2.21
C GLU A 180 -14.92 6.71 1.33
N SER A 181 -14.28 6.95 0.19
CA SER A 181 -13.87 5.91 -0.76
C SER A 181 -12.51 5.29 -0.45
N LEU A 182 -11.70 5.90 0.42
CA LEU A 182 -10.33 5.49 0.69
C LEU A 182 -10.11 5.16 2.18
N LYS A 183 -9.25 4.19 2.43
CA LYS A 183 -8.73 3.93 3.78
C LYS A 183 -7.52 4.82 4.03
N ARG A 184 -7.36 5.26 5.28
CA ARG A 184 -6.20 6.05 5.69
C ARG A 184 -5.70 5.64 7.07
N LYS A 185 -4.41 5.88 7.30
CA LYS A 185 -3.73 5.71 8.58
C LYS A 185 -2.97 6.99 8.90
N ALA A 186 -3.23 7.58 10.06
CA ALA A 186 -2.44 8.71 10.52
C ALA A 186 -1.01 8.26 10.82
N LEU A 187 -0.04 9.03 10.34
CA LEU A 187 1.39 8.75 10.53
C LEU A 187 1.96 9.65 11.63
N TYR A 188 1.88 10.96 11.45
CA TYR A 188 2.33 11.95 12.42
C TYR A 188 1.75 13.33 12.12
N ARG A 189 1.95 14.26 13.06
CA ARG A 189 1.51 15.64 12.91
C ARG A 189 2.69 16.56 12.60
N HIS A 190 2.59 17.29 11.52
CA HIS A 190 3.55 18.29 11.09
C HIS A 190 3.24 19.68 11.65
N SER A 191 4.31 20.48 11.75
CA SER A 191 4.26 21.92 11.97
C SER A 191 5.21 22.63 11.01
N TYR A 192 5.15 23.96 10.96
CA TYR A 192 6.00 24.80 10.14
C TYR A 192 7.08 25.53 10.95
N VAL A 193 8.20 25.82 10.29
CA VAL A 193 9.28 26.70 10.75
C VAL A 193 9.59 27.69 9.65
N CYS A 194 10.21 28.83 9.99
CA CYS A 194 10.81 29.71 9.01
C CYS A 194 12.27 29.33 8.81
N ILE A 195 12.73 29.38 7.57
CA ILE A 195 14.17 29.31 7.22
C ILE A 195 14.64 30.67 6.70
N ALA A 196 15.83 31.06 7.10
CA ALA A 196 16.56 32.23 6.63
C ALA A 196 18.04 31.87 6.45
N ARG A 197 18.81 32.60 5.62
CA ARG A 197 20.26 32.39 5.57
C ARG A 197 20.89 32.63 6.92
N GLU A 198 21.97 31.93 7.26
CA GLU A 198 22.63 31.96 8.57
C GLU A 198 23.00 33.41 8.98
N ASP A 199 23.56 34.14 8.05
CA ASP A 199 24.08 35.53 8.21
C ASP A 199 23.09 36.60 7.71
N HIS A 200 21.76 36.37 7.85
CA HIS A 200 20.72 37.32 7.42
C HIS A 200 20.91 38.69 8.12
N PRO A 201 20.93 39.82 7.38
CA PRO A 201 21.33 41.14 7.93
C PRO A 201 20.34 41.66 8.98
N GLU A 202 19.05 41.37 8.84
CA GLU A 202 17.99 41.92 9.70
C GLU A 202 17.38 40.87 10.64
N ILE A 203 17.62 39.57 10.42
CA ILE A 203 17.02 38.48 11.21
C ILE A 203 18.15 37.76 11.94
N GLY A 204 18.15 37.88 13.27
CA GLY A 204 19.05 37.15 14.16
C GLY A 204 18.56 35.75 14.54
N ASP A 205 18.68 35.38 15.81
CA ASP A 205 18.24 34.09 16.36
C ASP A 205 16.74 34.04 16.62
N THR A 206 16.02 35.14 16.48
CA THR A 206 14.58 35.25 16.64
C THR A 206 13.97 35.99 15.45
N LEU A 207 12.71 35.74 15.20
CA LEU A 207 11.94 36.34 14.13
C LEU A 207 10.68 36.99 14.70
N SER A 208 10.60 38.32 14.61
CA SER A 208 9.38 39.05 14.98
C SER A 208 8.33 39.01 13.85
N LEU A 209 7.07 39.29 14.21
CA LEU A 209 5.99 39.36 13.20
C LEU A 209 6.21 40.48 12.20
N ASP A 210 6.78 41.61 12.62
CA ASP A 210 7.05 42.72 11.73
C ASP A 210 8.18 42.39 10.76
N GLN A 211 9.25 41.73 11.22
CA GLN A 211 10.31 41.21 10.35
C GLN A 211 9.75 40.19 9.36
N TYR A 212 8.89 39.29 9.82
CA TYR A 212 8.25 38.29 8.95
C TYR A 212 7.40 38.94 7.85
N ARG A 213 6.66 40.01 8.17
CA ARG A 213 5.84 40.76 7.21
C ARG A 213 6.66 41.58 6.22
N ALA A 214 7.76 42.17 6.69
CA ALA A 214 8.61 43.03 5.88
C ALA A 214 9.52 42.26 4.93
N ALA A 215 9.97 41.07 5.31
CA ALA A 215 10.86 40.27 4.51
C ALA A 215 10.23 39.84 3.18
N ALA A 216 11.07 39.65 2.18
CA ALA A 216 10.65 38.99 0.93
C ALA A 216 10.55 37.47 1.12
N HIS A 217 9.48 36.88 0.62
CA HIS A 217 9.17 35.46 0.82
C HIS A 217 9.33 34.64 -0.45
N VAL A 218 9.86 33.43 -0.28
CA VAL A 218 9.66 32.32 -1.21
C VAL A 218 8.46 31.52 -0.71
N MET A 219 7.38 31.46 -1.49
CA MET A 219 6.18 30.71 -1.17
C MET A 219 6.12 29.46 -2.02
N VAL A 220 5.77 28.34 -1.41
CA VAL A 220 5.56 27.08 -2.13
C VAL A 220 4.07 26.84 -2.32
N HIS A 221 3.65 26.76 -3.57
CA HIS A 221 2.29 26.41 -3.97
C HIS A 221 2.31 25.12 -4.79
N PRO A 222 2.18 23.94 -4.16
CA PRO A 222 2.15 22.67 -4.89
C PRO A 222 0.96 22.63 -5.85
N GLU A 223 1.21 22.22 -7.10
CA GLU A 223 0.18 22.08 -8.10
C GLU A 223 -0.96 21.17 -7.62
N GLY A 224 -2.20 21.56 -7.91
CA GLY A 224 -3.40 20.82 -7.51
C GLY A 224 -3.72 20.89 -6.01
N ARG A 225 -3.03 21.71 -5.21
CA ARG A 225 -3.26 21.91 -3.78
C ARG A 225 -3.59 23.36 -3.47
N GLU A 226 -4.71 23.84 -3.96
CA GLU A 226 -5.18 25.22 -3.76
C GLU A 226 -5.39 25.62 -2.29
N GLN A 227 -5.43 24.65 -1.38
CA GLN A 227 -5.66 24.87 0.05
C GLN A 227 -4.39 24.61 0.87
N ASP A 228 -3.37 25.44 0.68
CA ASP A 228 -2.20 25.42 1.56
C ASP A 228 -2.57 25.82 2.99
N VAL A 229 -2.15 25.00 3.96
CA VAL A 229 -2.40 25.21 5.39
C VAL A 229 -1.80 26.52 5.87
N LEU A 230 -0.64 26.90 5.33
CA LEU A 230 0.05 28.15 5.68
C LEU A 230 -0.70 29.37 5.12
N ALA A 231 -1.13 29.34 3.85
CA ALA A 231 -1.88 30.41 3.22
C ALA A 231 -3.19 30.68 3.97
N ARG A 232 -3.95 29.64 4.32
CA ARG A 232 -5.16 29.78 5.16
C ARG A 232 -4.86 30.34 6.55
N THR A 233 -3.70 30.00 7.10
CA THR A 233 -3.29 30.55 8.41
C THR A 233 -2.98 32.04 8.30
N HIS A 234 -2.28 32.48 7.26
CA HIS A 234 -2.04 33.90 6.98
C HIS A 234 -3.34 34.66 6.82
N GLU A 235 -4.26 34.15 6.01
CA GLU A 235 -5.57 34.76 5.79
C GLU A 235 -6.35 34.91 7.10
N ARG A 236 -6.47 33.84 7.89
CA ARG A 236 -7.16 33.85 9.18
C ARG A 236 -6.59 34.83 10.18
N LEU A 237 -5.25 35.00 10.19
CA LEU A 237 -4.55 35.90 11.11
C LEU A 237 -4.35 37.33 10.55
N GLY A 238 -4.85 37.61 9.35
CA GLY A 238 -4.64 38.90 8.69
C GLY A 238 -3.18 39.22 8.42
N ILE A 239 -2.34 38.20 8.21
CA ILE A 239 -0.90 38.37 7.93
C ILE A 239 -0.73 38.52 6.42
N ARG A 240 -0.29 39.74 6.02
CA ARG A 240 0.14 40.00 4.65
C ARG A 240 1.64 39.88 4.57
N ILE A 241 2.13 39.20 3.55
CA ILE A 241 3.56 38.97 3.29
C ILE A 241 3.92 39.45 1.89
N ASN A 242 5.19 39.81 1.70
CA ASN A 242 5.73 40.19 0.40
C ASN A 242 6.24 38.94 -0.34
N VAL A 243 5.39 38.30 -1.13
CA VAL A 243 5.77 37.12 -1.93
C VAL A 243 6.60 37.58 -3.14
N ARG A 244 7.89 37.27 -3.12
CA ARG A 244 8.81 37.55 -4.23
C ARG A 244 8.86 36.41 -5.22
N PHE A 245 8.92 35.17 -4.73
CA PHE A 245 8.90 33.96 -5.55
C PHE A 245 7.75 33.04 -5.11
N SER A 246 7.03 32.52 -6.11
CA SER A 246 6.07 31.45 -5.95
C SER A 246 6.57 30.25 -6.74
N VAL A 247 6.79 29.12 -6.06
CA VAL A 247 7.36 27.91 -6.66
C VAL A 247 6.48 26.68 -6.37
N PRO A 248 6.44 25.68 -7.26
CA PRO A 248 5.58 24.51 -7.07
C PRO A 248 6.18 23.44 -6.14
N ARG A 249 7.47 23.52 -5.83
CA ARG A 249 8.22 22.46 -5.12
C ARG A 249 9.13 23.03 -4.04
N PHE A 250 9.35 22.27 -2.98
CA PHE A 250 10.20 22.69 -1.86
C PHE A 250 11.69 22.55 -2.14
N ILE A 251 12.11 21.64 -3.01
CA ILE A 251 13.52 21.27 -3.19
C ILE A 251 14.45 22.45 -3.57
N GLY A 252 13.96 23.43 -4.31
CA GLY A 252 14.72 24.62 -4.70
C GLY A 252 14.77 25.72 -3.65
N VAL A 253 13.85 25.72 -2.69
CA VAL A 253 13.66 26.80 -1.71
C VAL A 253 14.90 27.09 -0.87
N PRO A 254 15.60 26.08 -0.30
CA PRO A 254 16.75 26.35 0.57
C PRO A 254 17.92 27.03 -0.16
N PHE A 255 18.10 26.74 -1.46
CA PHE A 255 19.16 27.37 -2.26
C PHE A 255 18.86 28.85 -2.55
N VAL A 256 17.58 29.17 -2.81
CA VAL A 256 17.15 30.57 -2.98
C VAL A 256 17.31 31.32 -1.66
N VAL A 257 16.91 30.75 -0.53
CA VAL A 257 17.02 31.37 0.80
C VAL A 257 18.46 31.52 1.21
N ALA A 258 19.33 30.53 1.01
CA ALA A 258 20.74 30.61 1.36
C ALA A 258 21.51 31.65 0.55
N GLY A 259 21.08 31.94 -0.68
CA GLY A 259 21.71 32.92 -1.58
C GLY A 259 21.08 34.31 -1.58
N SER A 260 20.15 34.62 -0.65
CA SER A 260 19.41 35.88 -0.64
C SER A 260 18.94 36.27 0.77
N ASP A 261 18.38 37.49 0.89
CA ASP A 261 17.71 37.95 2.11
C ASP A 261 16.23 37.55 2.16
N MET A 262 15.82 36.60 1.32
CA MET A 262 14.48 36.04 1.38
C MET A 262 14.36 34.99 2.47
N ILE A 263 13.15 34.84 2.98
CA ILE A 263 12.78 33.80 3.94
C ILE A 263 11.72 32.88 3.37
N ALA A 264 11.59 31.70 3.97
CA ALA A 264 10.52 30.79 3.60
C ALA A 264 9.97 30.05 4.82
N ALA A 265 8.64 29.92 4.90
CA ALA A 265 8.03 29.03 5.85
C ALA A 265 7.89 27.64 5.22
N VAL A 266 8.48 26.64 5.87
CA VAL A 266 8.55 25.25 5.38
C VAL A 266 8.13 24.26 6.48
N PRO A 267 7.68 23.06 6.16
CA PRO A 267 7.50 22.00 7.15
C PRO A 267 8.76 21.77 7.98
N GLN A 268 8.63 21.63 9.28
CA GLN A 268 9.76 21.56 10.21
C GLN A 268 10.76 20.45 9.87
N ALA A 269 10.28 19.25 9.48
CA ALA A 269 11.15 18.15 9.08
C ALA A 269 12.02 18.49 7.86
N VAL A 270 11.46 19.27 6.94
CA VAL A 270 12.13 19.76 5.74
C VAL A 270 13.17 20.82 6.09
N GLY A 271 12.79 21.81 6.89
CA GLY A 271 13.72 22.83 7.35
C GLY A 271 14.95 22.22 8.02
N ARG A 272 14.76 21.21 8.89
CA ARG A 272 15.88 20.48 9.53
C ARG A 272 16.76 19.80 8.49
N ARG A 273 16.14 19.10 7.54
CA ARG A 273 16.90 18.42 6.49
C ARG A 273 17.69 19.40 5.64
N PHE A 274 17.11 20.56 5.32
CA PHE A 274 17.80 21.60 4.58
C PHE A 274 19.02 22.16 5.33
N ALA A 275 18.92 22.40 6.63
CA ALA A 275 20.01 22.90 7.44
C ALA A 275 21.22 21.95 7.53
N GLU A 276 21.06 20.67 7.15
CA GLU A 276 22.18 19.73 7.03
C GLU A 276 23.02 19.95 5.78
N PHE A 277 22.44 20.51 4.70
CA PHE A 277 23.07 20.61 3.38
C PHE A 277 23.38 22.04 2.94
N VAL A 278 22.64 23.02 3.44
CA VAL A 278 22.80 24.43 3.07
C VAL A 278 22.88 25.33 4.29
N ASN A 279 23.48 26.48 4.13
CA ASN A 279 23.75 27.44 5.22
C ASN A 279 22.47 28.25 5.56
N VAL A 280 21.50 27.60 6.17
CA VAL A 280 20.25 28.22 6.63
C VAL A 280 19.99 27.91 8.10
N LYS A 281 19.44 28.89 8.81
CA LYS A 281 18.97 28.74 10.19
C LYS A 281 17.48 28.50 10.24
N LEU A 282 17.03 27.80 11.28
CA LEU A 282 15.63 27.51 11.55
C LEU A 282 15.13 28.41 12.66
N LEU A 283 14.04 29.10 12.39
CA LEU A 283 13.41 30.02 13.31
C LEU A 283 11.96 29.59 13.58
N PRO A 284 11.47 29.68 14.83
CA PRO A 284 10.03 29.55 15.07
C PRO A 284 9.26 30.60 14.28
N LEU A 285 8.07 30.23 13.78
CA LEU A 285 7.17 31.22 13.19
C LEU A 285 6.72 32.20 14.29
N PRO A 286 6.61 33.51 14.00
CA PRO A 286 6.23 34.55 14.96
C PRO A 286 4.69 34.59 15.22
N PHE A 287 4.03 33.50 14.96
CA PHE A 287 2.60 33.25 15.20
C PHE A 287 2.36 31.77 15.43
N PRO A 288 1.18 31.35 15.94
CA PRO A 288 0.89 29.94 16.14
C PRO A 288 1.03 29.15 14.85
N ALA A 289 2.11 28.34 14.79
CA ALA A 289 2.43 27.56 13.61
C ALA A 289 1.30 26.57 13.29
N PRO A 290 0.84 26.51 12.03
CA PRO A 290 -0.20 25.58 11.66
C PRO A 290 0.27 24.13 11.84
N LYS A 291 -0.66 23.29 12.27
CA LYS A 291 -0.43 21.84 12.41
C LYS A 291 -1.35 21.10 11.47
N TYR A 292 -0.84 20.08 10.83
CA TYR A 292 -1.60 19.20 9.96
C TYR A 292 -1.15 17.76 10.08
N ASP A 293 -2.11 16.85 9.90
CA ASP A 293 -1.85 15.44 10.00
C ASP A 293 -1.37 14.90 8.65
N PHE A 294 -0.35 14.05 8.73
CA PHE A 294 0.23 13.36 7.59
C PHE A 294 -0.31 11.93 7.56
N TYR A 295 -0.84 11.50 6.42
CA TYR A 295 -1.52 10.23 6.29
C TYR A 295 -0.88 9.34 5.24
N LEU A 296 -1.09 8.05 5.43
CA LEU A 296 -0.96 7.02 4.42
C LEU A 296 -2.37 6.68 3.93
N HIS A 297 -2.59 6.73 2.61
CA HIS A 297 -3.88 6.43 1.98
C HIS A 297 -3.74 5.26 1.02
N TRP A 298 -4.78 4.44 0.93
CA TRP A 298 -4.90 3.33 -0.03
C TRP A 298 -6.37 3.02 -0.33
N HIS A 299 -6.63 2.35 -1.46
CA HIS A 299 -7.99 1.94 -1.80
C HIS A 299 -8.41 0.68 -1.03
N PRO A 300 -9.66 0.58 -0.54
CA PRO A 300 -10.18 -0.59 0.21
C PRO A 300 -10.02 -1.92 -0.52
N ARG A 301 -10.09 -1.93 -1.86
CA ARG A 301 -9.90 -3.10 -2.71
C ARG A 301 -8.59 -3.84 -2.43
N PHE A 302 -7.52 -3.10 -2.11
CA PHE A 302 -6.19 -3.65 -1.83
C PHE A 302 -5.89 -3.79 -0.34
N HIS A 303 -6.91 -3.60 0.53
CA HIS A 303 -6.70 -3.63 1.97
C HIS A 303 -6.13 -4.94 2.49
N HIS A 304 -6.57 -6.06 1.92
CA HIS A 304 -6.15 -7.41 2.29
C HIS A 304 -5.12 -8.01 1.31
N GLU A 305 -4.75 -7.28 0.26
CA GLU A 305 -3.73 -7.71 -0.69
C GLU A 305 -2.35 -7.73 0.02
N PRO A 306 -1.67 -8.90 0.04
CA PRO A 306 -0.50 -9.11 0.91
C PRO A 306 0.67 -8.17 0.64
N ALA A 307 0.97 -7.86 -0.63
CA ALA A 307 2.07 -6.97 -0.98
C ALA A 307 1.74 -5.52 -0.62
N ASN A 308 0.50 -5.05 -0.86
CA ASN A 308 0.06 -3.72 -0.45
C ASN A 308 0.06 -3.59 1.08
N ARG A 309 -0.35 -4.64 1.81
CA ARG A 309 -0.25 -4.67 3.27
C ARG A 309 1.20 -4.54 3.74
N TRP A 310 2.11 -5.31 3.14
CA TRP A 310 3.52 -5.29 3.50
C TRP A 310 4.14 -3.90 3.32
N ILE A 311 3.95 -3.26 2.16
CA ILE A 311 4.52 -1.91 1.92
C ILE A 311 3.88 -0.85 2.84
N ARG A 312 2.58 -0.95 3.18
CA ARG A 312 1.93 -0.07 4.17
C ARG A 312 2.54 -0.20 5.56
N ASP A 313 2.79 -1.44 5.98
CA ASP A 313 3.36 -1.72 7.30
C ASP A 313 4.80 -1.22 7.34
N ALA A 314 5.59 -1.50 6.31
CA ALA A 314 6.96 -0.99 6.15
C ALA A 314 7.01 0.55 6.21
N MET A 315 6.20 1.23 5.40
CA MET A 315 6.13 2.70 5.41
C MET A 315 5.68 3.25 6.76
N SER A 316 4.71 2.61 7.40
CA SER A 316 4.23 3.01 8.72
C SER A 316 5.32 2.92 9.80
N GLU A 317 6.14 1.88 9.78
CA GLU A 317 7.24 1.70 10.74
C GLU A 317 8.39 2.69 10.48
N LEU A 318 8.78 2.86 9.22
CA LEU A 318 9.86 3.78 8.84
C LEU A 318 9.55 5.25 9.18
N ILE A 319 8.27 5.61 9.20
CA ILE A 319 7.81 6.97 9.47
C ILE A 319 7.65 7.24 10.97
N LYS A 320 7.43 6.23 11.81
CA LYS A 320 7.31 6.37 13.28
C LYS A 320 8.61 6.76 14.01
N GLY A 321 9.73 6.86 13.30
CA GLY A 321 11.03 7.19 13.89
C GLY A 321 11.15 8.65 14.40
N PRO A 322 12.35 9.11 14.78
CA PRO A 322 12.63 10.31 15.60
C PRO A 322 12.15 11.66 15.04
N MET A 323 11.42 11.71 13.94
CA MET A 323 10.86 12.95 13.41
C MET A 323 9.72 13.56 14.25
N GLN A 324 9.22 12.84 15.25
CA GLN A 324 8.00 13.26 15.96
C GLN A 324 8.23 14.30 17.05
N HIS A 325 9.40 14.40 17.67
CA HIS A 325 9.54 15.17 18.92
C HIS A 325 10.91 15.82 19.19
N GLU A 326 11.79 16.00 18.23
CA GLU A 326 12.99 16.76 18.54
C GLU A 326 12.69 18.27 18.63
N PRO A 327 13.05 18.95 19.74
CA PRO A 327 12.98 20.40 19.84
C PRO A 327 13.88 21.02 18.75
N LEU A 328 13.58 22.28 18.36
CA LEU A 328 14.45 23.02 17.46
C LEU A 328 15.89 23.02 18.02
N PRO A 329 16.92 22.81 17.20
CA PRO A 329 18.28 22.88 17.68
C PRO A 329 18.53 24.26 18.34
N ASN A 330 18.98 24.25 19.59
CA ASN A 330 19.42 25.46 20.23
C ASN A 330 20.60 26.02 19.43
N THR A 331 20.52 27.25 19.02
CA THR A 331 21.49 28.00 18.20
C THR A 331 22.83 28.24 18.91
N LYS A 332 23.43 27.21 19.52
CA LYS A 332 24.80 27.24 20.02
C LYS A 332 25.60 26.06 19.47
N ARG A 333 25.90 26.10 18.18
CA ARG A 333 27.06 25.37 17.65
C ARG A 333 28.28 26.21 17.90
N THR A 334 29.00 25.97 19.00
CA THR A 334 30.43 26.35 19.16
C THR A 334 31.20 25.68 18.02
N ARG A 335 31.65 26.47 17.06
CA ARG A 335 32.58 26.01 16.02
C ARG A 335 33.89 25.59 16.73
N SER A 336 34.19 24.31 16.74
CA SER A 336 35.55 23.82 16.91
C SER A 336 36.32 24.24 15.66
N SER A 337 37.24 25.20 15.84
CA SER A 337 38.19 25.66 14.84
C SER A 337 39.21 24.54 14.56
N ALA A 338 39.00 23.79 13.51
CA ALA A 338 40.07 23.00 12.89
C ALA A 338 40.54 23.77 11.65
N ALA A 339 41.65 24.51 11.80
CA ALA A 339 42.38 25.08 10.68
C ALA A 339 42.94 23.99 9.76
N PRO A 340 42.89 24.14 8.45
CA PRO A 340 43.58 23.24 7.56
C PRO A 340 45.10 23.48 7.66
N GLN A 341 45.83 22.48 8.13
CA GLN A 341 47.28 22.43 7.95
C GLN A 341 47.60 22.22 6.48
N SER A 342 48.14 23.26 5.85
CA SER A 342 48.89 23.22 4.60
C SER A 342 50.09 22.26 4.78
N ARG A 343 50.21 21.23 3.96
CA ARG A 343 51.50 20.66 3.55
C ARG A 343 51.38 20.18 2.10
N LEU A 344 52.19 20.88 1.29
CA LEU A 344 53.02 20.50 0.13
C LEU A 344 52.46 19.37 -0.78
#